data_48019552897a109378cc04a490877ead
#
_entry.id   48019552897a109378cc04a490877ead
#
_cell.length_a   1.000
_cell.length_b   1.000
_cell.length_c   1.000
_cell.angle_alpha   90.00
_cell.angle_beta   90.00
_cell.angle_gamma   90.00
#
_symmetry.space_group_name_H-M   'P 1'
#
loop_
_entity.id
_entity.type
_entity.pdbx_description
1 polymer ?
#
loop_
_entity_poly.entity_id
_entity_poly.type
_entity_poly.pdbx_seq_one_letter_code
_entity_poly.pdbx_strand_id
1 'polypeptide(L)'
;ARRQRQMCIRDSRCAETAIITFMTFKELNITEPILKAIEEKGYAVPTPIQGEAIPAALAKRDILGCAQTGTGKTASFAIPIIQHLQMNKEAAKCRGIKALILKPTRELALQISECINDYSKYTQVRHGVIFGGVNQRPQVDMLHKGIDILVATPGRLLDLMNQGHIHLDKIQYFVLDEADRMLD
;
A
#
# COMPACT_ATOMS: atom_id res chain seq x y z
N ALA A 1 5.20 -7.60 27.40
CA ALA A 1 4.14 -7.85 26.40
C ALA A 1 3.40 -6.54 26.14
N ARG A 2 3.73 -5.83 25.07
CA ARG A 2 2.96 -4.66 24.61
C ARG A 2 1.67 -5.18 24.00
N ARG A 3 0.53 -4.88 24.61
CA ARG A 3 -0.78 -5.07 24.00
C ARG A 3 -0.89 -4.10 22.81
N GLN A 4 -0.73 -4.60 21.60
CA GLN A 4 -1.10 -3.89 20.39
C GLN A 4 -2.62 -3.70 20.41
N ARG A 5 -3.07 -2.45 20.35
CA ARG A 5 -4.48 -2.14 20.17
C ARG A 5 -4.78 -2.24 18.69
N GLN A 6 -5.37 -3.34 18.27
CA GLN A 6 -5.96 -3.47 16.95
C GLN A 6 -7.19 -2.55 16.86
N MET A 7 -7.17 -1.66 15.89
CA MET A 7 -8.32 -0.83 15.56
C MET A 7 -9.06 -1.49 14.38
N CYS A 8 -10.25 -2.02 14.68
CA CYS A 8 -11.13 -2.57 13.65
C CYS A 8 -12.02 -1.44 13.12
N ILE A 9 -11.78 -1.01 11.89
CA ILE A 9 -12.63 -0.03 11.21
C ILE A 9 -13.76 -0.80 10.54
N ARG A 10 -14.95 -0.77 11.17
CA ARG A 10 -16.19 -1.30 10.61
C ARG A 10 -16.95 -0.19 9.92
N ASP A 11 -17.43 -0.50 8.72
CA ASP A 11 -18.39 0.34 8.00
C ASP A 11 -19.77 0.20 8.69
N SER A 12 -19.90 0.79 9.88
CA SER A 12 -21.14 0.75 10.64
C SER A 12 -22.01 1.95 10.26
N ARG A 13 -23.11 1.66 9.58
CA ARG A 13 -24.27 2.54 9.54
C ARG A 13 -24.86 2.65 10.97
N CYS A 14 -24.25 3.45 11.81
CA CYS A 14 -24.90 3.97 13.00
C CYS A 14 -25.03 5.47 12.82
N ALA A 15 -26.28 5.91 12.75
CA ALA A 15 -26.66 7.30 12.70
C ALA A 15 -26.25 7.99 14.02
N GLU A 16 -25.08 8.61 14.01
CA GLU A 16 -24.82 9.77 14.82
C GLU A 16 -24.52 10.89 13.86
N THR A 17 -25.31 11.95 13.93
CA THR A 17 -25.12 13.21 13.21
C THR A 17 -23.86 13.87 13.75
N ALA A 18 -22.71 13.27 13.49
CA ALA A 18 -21.43 13.91 13.62
C ALA A 18 -21.36 14.94 12.49
N ILE A 19 -21.18 16.19 12.83
CA ILE A 19 -20.80 17.28 11.94
C ILE A 19 -19.67 16.70 11.06
N ILE A 20 -19.98 16.39 9.79
CA ILE A 20 -18.99 15.96 8.80
C ILE A 20 -18.15 17.21 8.54
N THR A 21 -17.14 17.43 9.37
CA THR A 21 -16.05 18.32 9.02
C THR A 21 -15.44 17.70 7.76
N PHE A 22 -15.59 18.36 6.62
CA PHE A 22 -14.98 17.92 5.37
C PHE A 22 -13.47 17.98 5.54
N MET A 23 -12.90 16.90 6.06
CA MET A 23 -11.46 16.74 6.19
C MET A 23 -10.86 16.69 4.79
N THR A 24 -9.90 17.54 4.51
CA THR A 24 -9.18 17.54 3.23
C THR A 24 -7.94 16.64 3.33
N PHE A 25 -7.40 16.20 2.20
CA PHE A 25 -6.14 15.44 2.21
C PHE A 25 -4.96 16.24 2.81
N LYS A 26 -5.01 17.57 2.78
CA LYS A 26 -3.99 18.44 3.40
C LYS A 26 -3.97 18.31 4.93
N GLU A 27 -5.12 18.11 5.53
CA GLU A 27 -5.25 17.92 6.99
C GLU A 27 -4.78 16.54 7.48
N LEU A 28 -4.58 15.58 6.56
CA LEU A 28 -4.06 14.25 6.87
C LEU A 28 -2.53 14.19 7.01
N ASN A 29 -1.83 15.33 7.01
CA ASN A 29 -0.36 15.39 7.08
C ASN A 29 0.35 14.65 5.94
N ILE A 30 -0.23 14.67 4.75
CA ILE A 30 0.35 14.09 3.54
C ILE A 30 1.35 15.08 2.94
N THR A 31 2.51 14.58 2.49
CA THR A 31 3.57 15.40 1.90
C THR A 31 3.17 15.96 0.53
N GLU A 32 3.68 17.16 0.20
CA GLU A 32 3.34 17.89 -1.01
C GLU A 32 3.45 17.08 -2.32
N PRO A 33 4.49 16.26 -2.56
CA PRO A 33 4.57 15.46 -3.80
C PRO A 33 3.41 14.49 -3.96
N ILE A 34 2.93 13.90 -2.86
CA ILE A 34 1.81 12.96 -2.88
C ILE A 34 0.49 13.72 -3.00
N LEU A 35 0.34 14.86 -2.30
CA LEU A 35 -0.84 15.72 -2.45
C LEU A 35 -1.04 16.15 -3.90
N LYS A 36 0.01 16.57 -4.58
CA LYS A 36 -0.04 16.94 -6.00
C LYS A 36 -0.54 15.77 -6.87
N ALA A 37 -0.07 14.55 -6.60
CA ALA A 37 -0.53 13.36 -7.31
C ALA A 37 -2.01 13.05 -7.06
N ILE A 38 -2.50 13.26 -5.82
CA ILE A 38 -3.91 13.10 -5.44
C ILE A 38 -4.79 14.13 -6.14
N GLU A 39 -4.36 15.40 -6.16
CA GLU A 39 -5.08 16.51 -6.82
C GLU A 39 -5.21 16.26 -8.34
N GLU A 40 -4.15 15.79 -9.01
CA GLU A 40 -4.20 15.42 -10.43
C GLU A 40 -5.18 14.30 -10.74
N LYS A 41 -5.46 13.42 -9.79
CA LYS A 41 -6.49 12.37 -9.89
C LYS A 41 -7.91 12.90 -9.66
N GLY A 42 -8.07 14.18 -9.30
CA GLY A 42 -9.34 14.80 -9.01
C GLY A 42 -9.95 14.41 -7.66
N TYR A 43 -9.14 13.86 -6.75
CA TYR A 43 -9.61 13.55 -5.39
C TYR A 43 -9.49 14.77 -4.49
N ALA A 44 -10.63 15.38 -4.15
CA ALA A 44 -10.66 16.57 -3.31
C ALA A 44 -10.83 16.24 -1.82
N VAL A 45 -11.63 15.23 -1.50
CA VAL A 45 -12.01 14.85 -0.14
C VAL A 45 -11.71 13.38 0.08
N PRO A 46 -11.05 13.01 1.18
CA PRO A 46 -10.83 11.61 1.53
C PRO A 46 -12.14 10.89 1.84
N THR A 47 -12.21 9.63 1.46
CA THR A 47 -13.31 8.76 1.89
C THR A 47 -13.22 8.48 3.40
N PRO A 48 -14.31 8.03 4.07
CA PRO A 48 -14.27 7.71 5.50
C PRO A 48 -13.13 6.77 5.87
N ILE A 49 -12.92 5.68 5.12
CA ILE A 49 -11.82 4.74 5.38
C ILE A 49 -10.43 5.39 5.23
N GLN A 50 -10.27 6.32 4.29
CA GLN A 50 -9.02 7.05 4.10
C GLN A 50 -8.76 8.02 5.26
N GLY A 51 -9.80 8.76 5.69
CA GLY A 51 -9.71 9.71 6.80
C GLY A 51 -9.29 9.05 8.12
N GLU A 52 -9.73 7.81 8.37
CA GLU A 52 -9.39 7.06 9.57
C GLU A 52 -8.07 6.28 9.45
N ALA A 53 -7.85 5.60 8.32
CA ALA A 53 -6.72 4.71 8.16
C ALA A 53 -5.40 5.45 7.87
N ILE A 54 -5.41 6.53 7.05
CA ILE A 54 -4.18 7.25 6.70
C ILE A 54 -3.45 7.79 7.94
N PRO A 55 -4.11 8.51 8.87
CA PRO A 55 -3.43 9.01 10.08
C PRO A 55 -2.91 7.88 10.97
N ALA A 56 -3.67 6.78 11.08
CA ALA A 56 -3.25 5.62 11.86
C ALA A 56 -2.02 4.94 11.26
N ALA A 57 -1.98 4.78 9.93
CA ALA A 57 -0.83 4.22 9.21
C ALA A 57 0.39 5.15 9.27
N LEU A 58 0.20 6.47 9.14
CA LEU A 58 1.29 7.45 9.31
C LEU A 58 1.86 7.44 10.73
N ALA A 59 1.05 7.13 11.73
CA ALA A 59 1.50 6.87 13.11
C ALA A 59 2.14 5.48 13.32
N LYS A 60 2.36 4.70 12.24
CA LYS A 60 2.93 3.34 12.24
C LYS A 60 2.16 2.36 13.12
N ARG A 61 0.85 2.48 13.15
CA ARG A 61 -0.04 1.52 13.83
C ARG A 61 -0.46 0.43 12.84
N ASP A 62 -0.62 -0.79 13.34
CA ASP A 62 -1.22 -1.87 12.58
C ASP A 62 -2.72 -1.59 12.38
N ILE A 63 -3.23 -1.91 11.20
CA ILE A 63 -4.60 -1.60 10.80
C ILE A 63 -5.28 -2.87 10.29
N LEU A 64 -6.47 -3.13 10.80
CA LEU A 64 -7.41 -4.08 10.23
C LEU A 64 -8.58 -3.29 9.63
N GLY A 65 -8.60 -3.15 8.31
CA GLY A 65 -9.62 -2.39 7.58
C GLY A 65 -10.63 -3.31 6.92
N CYS A 66 -11.90 -3.19 7.32
CA CYS A 66 -13.03 -3.86 6.66
C CYS A 66 -13.86 -2.80 5.92
N ALA A 67 -13.78 -2.79 4.60
CA ALA A 67 -14.56 -1.90 3.75
C ALA A 67 -14.85 -2.55 2.41
N GLN A 68 -15.93 -2.16 1.76
CA GLN A 68 -16.30 -2.68 0.44
C GLN A 68 -15.28 -2.31 -0.63
N THR A 69 -15.27 -3.04 -1.76
CA THR A 69 -14.48 -2.68 -2.94
C THR A 69 -14.93 -1.31 -3.48
N GLY A 70 -13.99 -0.52 -3.96
CA GLY A 70 -14.30 0.83 -4.49
C GLY A 70 -14.36 1.95 -3.45
N THR A 71 -14.22 1.67 -2.16
CA THR A 71 -14.24 2.70 -1.08
C THR A 71 -12.91 3.44 -0.89
N GLY A 72 -11.90 3.15 -1.71
CA GLY A 72 -10.60 3.81 -1.63
C GLY A 72 -9.60 3.16 -0.67
N LYS A 73 -9.80 1.88 -0.29
CA LYS A 73 -8.85 1.11 0.56
C LYS A 73 -7.41 1.18 0.08
N THR A 74 -7.19 1.08 -1.23
CA THR A 74 -5.84 1.12 -1.82
C THR A 74 -5.06 2.37 -1.42
N ALA A 75 -5.69 3.54 -1.51
CA ALA A 75 -5.08 4.81 -1.09
C ALA A 75 -4.77 4.82 0.40
N SER A 76 -5.62 4.20 1.22
CA SER A 76 -5.48 4.17 2.68
C SER A 76 -4.18 3.53 3.16
N PHE A 77 -3.64 2.55 2.44
CA PHE A 77 -2.35 1.94 2.77
C PHE A 77 -1.22 2.41 1.83
N ALA A 78 -1.48 2.66 0.54
CA ALA A 78 -0.45 3.04 -0.41
C ALA A 78 0.17 4.40 -0.09
N ILE A 79 -0.66 5.42 0.20
CA ILE A 79 -0.20 6.77 0.52
C ILE A 79 0.75 6.80 1.72
N PRO A 80 0.40 6.24 2.90
CA PRO A 80 1.31 6.21 4.04
C PRO A 80 2.63 5.46 3.78
N ILE A 81 2.57 4.33 3.07
CA ILE A 81 3.76 3.56 2.72
C ILE A 81 4.70 4.38 1.83
N ILE A 82 4.18 5.00 0.76
CA ILE A 82 4.95 5.85 -0.14
C ILE A 82 5.58 7.01 0.64
N GLN A 83 4.81 7.67 1.50
CA GLN A 83 5.30 8.79 2.32
C GLN A 83 6.43 8.37 3.25
N HIS A 84 6.28 7.28 3.99
CA HIS A 84 7.32 6.78 4.88
C HIS A 84 8.60 6.41 4.14
N LEU A 85 8.49 5.76 2.98
CA LEU A 85 9.65 5.38 2.17
C LEU A 85 10.35 6.60 1.58
N GLN A 86 9.60 7.64 1.17
CA GLN A 86 10.16 8.88 0.66
C GLN A 86 10.87 9.68 1.76
N MET A 87 10.31 9.73 2.96
CA MET A 87 10.89 10.49 4.08
C MET A 87 12.13 9.81 4.68
N ASN A 88 12.24 8.49 4.56
CA ASN A 88 13.35 7.72 5.11
C ASN A 88 14.53 7.67 4.12
N LYS A 89 15.39 8.71 4.18
CA LYS A 89 16.58 8.84 3.32
C LYS A 89 17.60 7.69 3.51
N GLU A 90 17.67 7.08 4.68
CA GLU A 90 18.53 5.93 4.93
C GLU A 90 17.98 4.68 4.25
N ALA A 91 16.66 4.49 4.28
CA ALA A 91 16.01 3.43 3.53
C ALA A 91 16.24 3.57 2.02
N ALA A 92 16.30 4.78 1.47
CA ALA A 92 16.58 5.01 0.06
C ALA A 92 17.99 4.55 -0.37
N LYS A 93 18.97 4.57 0.54
CA LYS A 93 20.34 4.09 0.30
C LYS A 93 20.45 2.56 0.38
N CYS A 94 19.59 1.93 1.15
CA CYS A 94 19.58 0.48 1.34
C CYS A 94 18.78 -0.19 0.24
N ARG A 95 19.43 -0.90 -0.68
CA ARG A 95 18.74 -1.70 -1.71
C ARG A 95 17.97 -2.84 -1.05
N GLY A 96 16.76 -3.09 -1.50
CA GLY A 96 15.91 -4.19 -1.04
C GLY A 96 14.45 -3.79 -0.90
N ILE A 97 13.58 -4.78 -0.90
CA ILE A 97 12.14 -4.62 -0.79
C ILE A 97 11.80 -4.23 0.67
N LYS A 98 11.10 -3.12 0.84
CA LYS A 98 10.71 -2.57 2.16
C LYS A 98 9.22 -2.69 2.43
N ALA A 99 8.42 -2.73 1.36
CA ALA A 99 6.99 -2.97 1.46
C ALA A 99 6.57 -4.12 0.56
N LEU A 100 5.77 -5.04 1.09
CA LEU A 100 5.16 -6.15 0.37
C LEU A 100 3.65 -6.05 0.45
N ILE A 101 3.00 -6.07 -0.70
CA ILE A 101 1.54 -6.05 -0.83
C ILE A 101 1.12 -7.33 -1.54
N LEU A 102 0.35 -8.18 -0.87
CA LEU A 102 -0.18 -9.41 -1.45
C LEU A 102 -1.60 -9.22 -1.96
N LYS A 103 -1.85 -9.77 -3.14
CA LYS A 103 -3.16 -9.82 -3.80
C LYS A 103 -3.41 -11.23 -4.36
N PRO A 104 -4.66 -11.73 -4.29
CA PRO A 104 -4.97 -13.10 -4.73
C PRO A 104 -4.84 -13.30 -6.24
N THR A 105 -5.13 -12.29 -7.05
CA THR A 105 -5.15 -12.41 -8.51
C THR A 105 -4.23 -11.42 -9.20
N ARG A 106 -3.85 -11.75 -10.43
CA ARG A 106 -3.03 -10.92 -11.33
C ARG A 106 -3.67 -9.55 -11.58
N GLU A 107 -4.96 -9.54 -11.91
CA GLU A 107 -5.71 -8.33 -12.25
C GLU A 107 -5.71 -7.34 -11.10
N LEU A 108 -5.97 -7.84 -9.89
CA LEU A 108 -5.95 -7.03 -8.68
C LEU A 108 -4.55 -6.52 -8.34
N ALA A 109 -3.51 -7.33 -8.56
CA ALA A 109 -2.13 -6.90 -8.36
C ALA A 109 -1.72 -5.78 -9.34
N LEU A 110 -2.15 -5.86 -10.60
CA LEU A 110 -1.93 -4.81 -11.59
C LEU A 110 -2.63 -3.51 -11.21
N GLN A 111 -3.91 -3.57 -10.78
CA GLN A 111 -4.65 -2.39 -10.33
C GLN A 111 -3.96 -1.68 -9.16
N ILE A 112 -3.44 -2.44 -8.18
CA ILE A 112 -2.67 -1.84 -7.08
C ILE A 112 -1.39 -1.20 -7.58
N SER A 113 -0.67 -1.85 -8.49
CA SER A 113 0.56 -1.31 -9.07
C SER A 113 0.31 0.01 -9.81
N GLU A 114 -0.79 0.12 -10.56
CA GLU A 114 -1.20 1.36 -11.21
C GLU A 114 -1.52 2.46 -10.19
N CYS A 115 -2.27 2.14 -9.14
CA CYS A 115 -2.54 3.10 -8.07
C CYS A 115 -1.26 3.60 -7.39
N ILE A 116 -0.30 2.70 -7.10
CA ILE A 116 0.99 3.07 -6.52
C ILE A 116 1.77 3.97 -7.48
N ASN A 117 1.80 3.64 -8.77
CA ASN A 117 2.43 4.47 -9.80
C ASN A 117 1.88 5.90 -9.77
N ASP A 118 0.58 6.04 -9.72
CA ASP A 118 -0.09 7.35 -9.71
C ASP A 118 0.29 8.16 -8.47
N TYR A 119 0.19 7.57 -7.27
CA TYR A 119 0.50 8.27 -6.02
C TYR A 119 2.00 8.54 -5.83
N SER A 120 2.88 7.72 -6.42
CA SER A 120 4.33 7.88 -6.33
C SER A 120 4.94 8.75 -7.42
N LYS A 121 4.14 9.28 -8.35
CA LYS A 121 4.57 10.01 -9.56
C LYS A 121 5.61 11.11 -9.31
N TYR A 122 5.50 11.83 -8.21
CA TYR A 122 6.40 12.91 -7.82
C TYR A 122 7.38 12.52 -6.70
N THR A 123 7.56 11.23 -6.48
CA THR A 123 8.47 10.69 -5.48
C THR A 123 9.59 9.89 -6.14
N GLN A 124 10.60 9.48 -5.37
CA GLN A 124 11.67 8.61 -5.83
C GLN A 124 11.43 7.14 -5.47
N VAL A 125 10.24 6.81 -4.96
CA VAL A 125 9.88 5.46 -4.55
C VAL A 125 9.68 4.57 -5.78
N ARG A 126 10.41 3.45 -5.84
CA ARG A 126 10.32 2.49 -6.92
C ARG A 126 9.41 1.34 -6.52
N HIS A 127 8.54 0.96 -7.40
CA HIS A 127 7.65 -0.17 -7.19
C HIS A 127 7.71 -1.16 -8.35
N GLY A 128 7.22 -2.37 -8.11
CA GLY A 128 7.10 -3.38 -9.14
C GLY A 128 6.02 -4.39 -8.79
N VAL A 129 5.56 -5.11 -9.81
CA VAL A 129 4.52 -6.13 -9.66
C VAL A 129 5.02 -7.46 -10.22
N ILE A 130 4.73 -8.55 -9.49
CA ILE A 130 5.02 -9.92 -9.93
C ILE A 130 3.76 -10.79 -9.83
N PHE A 131 3.55 -11.61 -10.85
CA PHE A 131 2.42 -12.54 -10.92
C PHE A 131 2.74 -13.73 -11.82
N GLY A 132 2.03 -14.83 -11.64
CA GLY A 132 2.18 -16.05 -12.42
C GLY A 132 1.58 -15.97 -13.84
N GLY A 133 1.78 -17.04 -14.62
CA GLY A 133 1.19 -17.17 -15.96
C GLY A 133 1.89 -16.37 -17.07
N VAL A 134 3.05 -15.76 -16.77
CA VAL A 134 3.87 -15.02 -17.74
C VAL A 134 5.36 -15.31 -17.55
N ASN A 135 6.18 -14.95 -18.56
CA ASN A 135 7.63 -15.07 -18.45
C ASN A 135 8.15 -14.30 -17.24
N GLN A 136 8.97 -14.96 -16.42
CA GLN A 136 9.53 -14.36 -15.21
C GLN A 136 10.72 -13.42 -15.45
N ARG A 137 11.43 -13.56 -16.58
CA ARG A 137 12.66 -12.78 -16.87
C ARG A 137 12.48 -11.27 -16.68
N PRO A 138 11.45 -10.61 -17.26
CA PRO A 138 11.27 -9.17 -17.05
C PRO A 138 11.02 -8.81 -15.58
N GLN A 139 10.35 -9.70 -14.80
CA GLN A 139 10.10 -9.50 -13.39
C GLN A 139 11.40 -9.63 -12.57
N VAL A 140 12.25 -10.60 -12.89
CA VAL A 140 13.58 -10.78 -12.28
C VAL A 140 14.47 -9.59 -12.58
N ASP A 141 14.50 -9.12 -13.83
CA ASP A 141 15.29 -7.94 -14.22
C ASP A 141 14.85 -6.67 -13.46
N MET A 142 13.55 -6.51 -13.26
CA MET A 142 12.99 -5.42 -12.44
C MET A 142 13.44 -5.52 -10.98
N LEU A 143 13.42 -6.71 -10.39
CA LEU A 143 13.87 -6.95 -9.02
C LEU A 143 15.36 -6.63 -8.86
N HIS A 144 16.20 -7.03 -9.83
CA HIS A 144 17.65 -6.75 -9.83
C HIS A 144 17.97 -5.25 -9.94
N LYS A 145 17.15 -4.46 -10.65
CA LYS A 145 17.28 -3.00 -10.67
C LYS A 145 17.01 -2.38 -9.30
N GLY A 146 16.34 -3.12 -8.42
CA GLY A 146 15.97 -2.73 -7.07
C GLY A 146 14.67 -1.94 -7.03
N ILE A 147 13.77 -2.40 -6.18
CA ILE A 147 12.47 -1.79 -5.90
C ILE A 147 12.28 -1.63 -4.40
N ASP A 148 11.43 -0.70 -4.02
CA ASP A 148 11.10 -0.39 -2.63
C ASP A 148 9.77 -1.03 -2.23
N ILE A 149 8.79 -1.05 -3.15
CA ILE A 149 7.47 -1.66 -2.96
C ILE A 149 7.29 -2.80 -3.95
N LEU A 150 6.99 -3.99 -3.45
CA LEU A 150 6.63 -5.15 -4.24
C LEU A 150 5.14 -5.46 -4.09
N VAL A 151 4.42 -5.47 -5.19
CA VAL A 151 3.07 -6.04 -5.28
C VAL A 151 3.18 -7.45 -5.85
N ALA A 152 2.57 -8.44 -5.22
CA ALA A 152 2.76 -9.82 -5.62
C ALA A 152 1.50 -10.68 -5.51
N THR A 153 1.38 -11.67 -6.39
CA THR A 153 0.51 -12.82 -6.15
C THR A 153 1.28 -13.91 -5.41
N PRO A 154 0.65 -14.65 -4.47
CA PRO A 154 1.35 -15.57 -3.58
C PRO A 154 2.20 -16.61 -4.29
N GLY A 155 1.66 -17.28 -5.32
CA GLY A 155 2.37 -18.35 -6.02
C GLY A 155 3.66 -17.88 -6.69
N ARG A 156 3.65 -16.73 -7.40
CA ARG A 156 4.85 -16.18 -8.04
C ARG A 156 5.85 -15.64 -7.00
N LEU A 157 5.36 -15.10 -5.90
CA LEU A 157 6.24 -14.65 -4.80
C LEU A 157 7.04 -15.84 -4.26
N LEU A 158 6.37 -16.93 -3.89
CA LEU A 158 7.03 -18.13 -3.37
C LEU A 158 8.01 -18.75 -4.38
N ASP A 159 7.62 -18.81 -5.65
CA ASP A 159 8.47 -19.31 -6.74
C ASP A 159 9.78 -18.52 -6.82
N LEU A 160 9.72 -17.19 -6.88
CA LEU A 160 10.92 -16.34 -6.98
C LEU A 160 11.73 -16.27 -5.67
N MET A 161 11.09 -16.47 -4.51
CA MET A 161 11.80 -16.63 -3.23
C MET A 161 12.60 -17.93 -3.20
N ASN A 162 12.00 -19.04 -3.65
CA ASN A 162 12.66 -20.36 -3.71
C ASN A 162 13.83 -20.35 -4.71
N GLN A 163 13.76 -19.54 -5.77
CA GLN A 163 14.84 -19.32 -6.72
C GLN A 163 15.93 -18.35 -6.21
N GLY A 164 15.74 -17.73 -5.04
CA GLY A 164 16.67 -16.77 -4.46
C GLY A 164 16.68 -15.37 -5.08
N HIS A 165 15.67 -15.03 -5.90
CA HIS A 165 15.54 -13.69 -6.50
C HIS A 165 14.90 -12.66 -5.57
N ILE A 166 14.21 -13.09 -4.51
CA ILE A 166 13.52 -12.23 -3.56
C ILE A 166 13.97 -12.54 -2.15
N HIS A 167 14.40 -11.50 -1.43
CA HIS A 167 14.72 -11.53 -0.01
C HIS A 167 13.83 -10.54 0.73
N LEU A 168 13.19 -10.98 1.81
CA LEU A 168 12.22 -10.20 2.59
C LEU A 168 12.76 -9.76 3.95
N ASP A 169 14.06 -9.87 4.18
CA ASP A 169 14.77 -9.52 5.42
C ASP A 169 14.67 -8.02 5.77
N LYS A 170 14.36 -7.16 4.79
CA LYS A 170 14.25 -5.70 4.97
C LYS A 170 12.82 -5.17 4.95
N ILE A 171 11.83 -6.06 5.00
CA ILE A 171 10.42 -5.67 5.01
C ILE A 171 10.09 -4.87 6.27
N GLN A 172 9.49 -3.71 6.07
CA GLN A 172 8.99 -2.81 7.12
C GLN A 172 7.46 -2.71 7.09
N TYR A 173 6.87 -2.91 5.92
CA TYR A 173 5.42 -2.80 5.70
C TYR A 173 4.92 -4.04 4.99
N PHE A 174 3.89 -4.64 5.55
CA PHE A 174 3.22 -5.79 4.97
C PHE A 174 1.72 -5.51 4.85
N VAL A 175 1.17 -5.68 3.65
CA VAL A 175 -0.26 -5.51 3.37
C VAL A 175 -0.80 -6.81 2.80
N LEU A 176 -1.85 -7.31 3.43
CA LEU A 176 -2.64 -8.43 2.94
C LEU A 176 -4.01 -7.90 2.55
N ASP A 177 -4.25 -7.72 1.26
CA ASP A 177 -5.51 -7.18 0.75
C ASP A 177 -6.34 -8.29 0.12
N GLU A 178 -7.65 -8.33 0.43
CA GLU A 178 -8.58 -9.43 0.11
C GLU A 178 -8.09 -10.78 0.67
N ALA A 179 -7.69 -10.78 1.94
CA ALA A 179 -7.14 -11.95 2.65
C ALA A 179 -8.10 -13.15 2.66
N ASP A 180 -9.39 -12.90 2.73
CA ASP A 180 -10.47 -13.89 2.64
C ASP A 180 -10.36 -14.75 1.40
N ARG A 181 -10.01 -14.17 0.25
CA ARG A 181 -9.83 -14.89 -1.01
C ARG A 181 -8.50 -15.64 -1.13
N MET A 182 -7.58 -15.46 -0.20
CA MET A 182 -6.29 -16.16 -0.18
C MET A 182 -6.30 -17.36 0.75
N LEU A 183 -7.34 -17.51 1.58
CA LEU A 183 -7.47 -18.59 2.56
C LEU A 183 -8.41 -19.71 2.08
N ASP A 184 -9.11 -19.51 0.95
CA ASP A 184 -9.90 -20.51 0.25
C ASP A 184 -9.00 -21.30 -0.73
#